data_056d0ab59be8e10feff9df1e7bad0c25
#
_entry.id   056d0ab59be8e10feff9df1e7bad0c25
#
_cell.length_a   1.000
_cell.length_b   1.000
_cell.length_c   1.000
_cell.angle_alpha   90.00
_cell.angle_beta   90.00
_cell.angle_gamma   90.00
#
_symmetry.space_group_name_H-M   'P 1'
#
loop_
_entity.id
_entity.type
_entity.pdbx_description
1 polymer ?
#
loop_
_entity_poly.entity_id
_entity_poly.type
_entity_poly.pdbx_seq_one_letter_code
_entity_poly.pdbx_strand_id
1 'polypeptide(L)'
;MAIAVGVSVTAALLVACGEHSQLRDKSDVGPTPQLVQPVRTLIPTVNIAPAVRWPQGQTPVAAAGTQVAPFAAGLDHPRWLYVLPNGDVLVAETNAPPRPENATGIKGWIMKLVMKRAGAGVPSANRITLLRDANGDGTPEVRTVFLSGLNSPFGMTLVADRFYVANTDAVLEFNYTPGDTQLNGPGRQLAALPAGPINHHWTKGLVASPDGTKLYATVGSNSNVAENGIPAEEGRAAIWEIDRASGRMRLYASGLRNPVGMAWMPAAIAAAAAPASASANSASAILAPTLWTVVNERDEIGSDLVPDYLTSVRDGGFYGWPYSWYGTHLDERVQPPNPQRVAQALVPDYALGAHVAALGLAAAENSRLPGNLSGVNANATTGVFIGLHGSWNRRPMAGYKVVYVPFVGGVPNGLPLDVLTGFVSPQGEAWGRPVGVALDRSGALLVADDVGNVVWRVTPR
;
A
#
# COMPACT_ATOMS: atom_id res chain seq x y z
N MET A 1 -5.25 52.23 -13.66
CA MET A 1 -5.11 51.70 -12.29
C MET A 1 -6.32 50.78 -11.93
N ALA A 2 -6.70 49.85 -12.83
CA ALA A 2 -7.90 49.01 -12.69
C ALA A 2 -7.67 47.51 -13.03
N ILE A 3 -6.41 47.04 -13.22
CA ILE A 3 -6.13 45.64 -13.61
C ILE A 3 -5.53 44.83 -12.46
N ALA A 4 -5.11 45.42 -11.35
CA ALA A 4 -4.45 44.71 -10.23
C ALA A 4 -5.42 44.11 -9.21
N VAL A 5 -6.71 44.43 -9.22
CA VAL A 5 -7.70 43.97 -8.24
C VAL A 5 -8.31 42.62 -8.63
N GLY A 6 -8.36 42.30 -9.96
CA GLY A 6 -9.01 41.07 -10.43
C GLY A 6 -8.25 39.78 -10.15
N VAL A 7 -6.91 39.81 -10.08
CA VAL A 7 -6.09 38.60 -9.90
C VAL A 7 -6.05 38.11 -8.43
N SER A 8 -6.15 39.06 -7.48
CA SER A 8 -6.15 38.73 -6.05
C SER A 8 -7.43 38.06 -5.56
N VAL A 9 -8.58 38.38 -6.15
CA VAL A 9 -9.89 37.79 -5.79
C VAL A 9 -9.99 36.36 -6.33
N THR A 10 -9.45 36.07 -7.52
CA THR A 10 -9.51 34.74 -8.11
C THR A 10 -8.58 33.74 -7.38
N ALA A 11 -7.44 34.22 -6.87
CA ALA A 11 -6.53 33.37 -6.06
C ALA A 11 -7.12 33.07 -4.68
N ALA A 12 -7.84 33.99 -4.05
CA ALA A 12 -8.51 33.79 -2.77
C ALA A 12 -9.70 32.83 -2.84
N LEU A 13 -10.43 32.81 -3.97
CA LEU A 13 -11.56 31.88 -4.19
C LEU A 13 -11.10 30.42 -4.42
N LEU A 14 -9.90 30.18 -4.94
CA LEU A 14 -9.34 28.84 -5.12
C LEU A 14 -8.87 28.18 -3.80
N VAL A 15 -8.61 28.98 -2.77
CA VAL A 15 -8.22 28.47 -1.44
C VAL A 15 -9.45 28.08 -0.59
N ALA A 16 -10.66 28.56 -0.92
CA ALA A 16 -11.87 28.37 -0.14
C ALA A 16 -12.76 27.20 -0.62
N CYS A 17 -12.44 26.55 -1.76
CA CYS A 17 -13.26 25.48 -2.35
C CYS A 17 -12.69 24.09 -2.06
N GLY A 18 -13.07 23.50 -0.96
CA GLY A 18 -12.81 22.12 -0.60
C GLY A 18 -13.60 21.77 0.66
N GLU A 19 -14.20 20.59 0.65
CA GLU A 19 -14.88 20.07 1.81
C GLU A 19 -13.86 19.72 2.91
N HIS A 20 -14.27 19.93 4.17
CA HIS A 20 -13.54 19.51 5.36
C HIS A 20 -14.19 18.27 5.95
N SER A 21 -13.39 17.39 6.53
CA SER A 21 -13.86 16.27 7.33
C SER A 21 -14.84 16.74 8.41
N GLN A 22 -15.96 16.04 8.51
CA GLN A 22 -17.02 16.26 9.50
C GLN A 22 -16.98 15.23 10.62
N LEU A 23 -16.24 14.14 10.42
CA LEU A 23 -16.14 13.05 11.37
C LEU A 23 -15.23 13.41 12.56
N ARG A 24 -15.59 12.87 13.72
CA ARG A 24 -14.70 12.90 14.88
C ARG A 24 -13.44 12.08 14.57
N ASP A 25 -12.33 12.45 15.18
CA ASP A 25 -11.07 11.75 15.02
C ASP A 25 -11.25 10.23 15.23
N LYS A 26 -10.74 9.44 14.28
CA LYS A 26 -10.77 7.96 14.26
C LYS A 26 -12.16 7.30 14.24
N SER A 27 -13.26 8.03 14.02
CA SER A 27 -14.58 7.41 13.91
C SER A 27 -14.76 6.65 12.59
N ASP A 28 -13.97 6.94 11.57
CA ASP A 28 -13.87 6.23 10.28
C ASP A 28 -12.85 5.08 10.28
N VAL A 29 -12.38 4.63 11.47
CA VAL A 29 -11.31 3.65 11.62
C VAL A 29 -11.76 2.48 12.50
N GLY A 30 -11.29 1.28 12.20
CA GLY A 30 -11.58 0.09 12.99
C GLY A 30 -12.48 -0.92 12.28
N PRO A 31 -12.91 -1.97 13.01
CA PRO A 31 -13.75 -3.03 12.43
C PRO A 31 -15.21 -2.59 12.18
N THR A 32 -15.66 -1.50 12.81
CA THR A 32 -17.01 -0.94 12.67
C THR A 32 -16.94 0.56 12.44
N PRO A 33 -16.44 1.03 11.27
CA PRO A 33 -16.27 2.45 11.00
C PRO A 33 -17.62 3.17 10.84
N GLN A 34 -17.65 4.44 11.23
CA GLN A 34 -18.76 5.33 10.88
C GLN A 34 -18.60 5.74 9.41
N LEU A 35 -19.55 5.36 8.57
CA LEU A 35 -19.65 5.80 7.19
C LEU A 35 -20.68 6.92 7.08
N VAL A 36 -20.30 8.01 6.43
CA VAL A 36 -21.19 9.17 6.18
C VAL A 36 -21.84 9.07 4.80
N GLN A 37 -22.76 10.01 4.49
CA GLN A 37 -23.30 10.12 3.14
C GLN A 37 -22.27 10.73 2.19
N PRO A 38 -22.21 10.27 0.91
CA PRO A 38 -21.35 10.85 -0.09
C PRO A 38 -21.60 12.35 -0.30
N VAL A 39 -20.52 13.13 -0.29
CA VAL A 39 -20.57 14.56 -0.61
C VAL A 39 -19.97 14.79 -1.99
N ARG A 40 -20.78 15.30 -2.92
CA ARG A 40 -20.34 15.61 -4.27
C ARG A 40 -20.15 17.12 -4.41
N THR A 41 -18.93 17.52 -4.69
CA THR A 41 -18.59 18.93 -4.95
C THR A 41 -18.23 19.12 -6.42
N LEU A 42 -18.53 20.30 -6.98
CA LEU A 42 -18.14 20.65 -8.35
C LEU A 42 -16.61 20.67 -8.53
N ILE A 43 -15.90 21.04 -7.48
CA ILE A 43 -14.44 21.03 -7.43
C ILE A 43 -14.04 20.06 -6.33
N PRO A 44 -13.37 18.93 -6.65
CA PRO A 44 -12.93 17.98 -5.65
C PRO A 44 -11.93 18.63 -4.68
N THR A 45 -11.95 18.19 -3.43
CA THR A 45 -10.96 18.61 -2.45
C THR A 45 -9.56 18.22 -2.93
N VAL A 46 -8.66 19.18 -2.98
CA VAL A 46 -7.21 18.97 -3.23
C VAL A 46 -6.46 19.56 -2.05
N ASN A 47 -5.71 18.75 -1.35
CA ASN A 47 -4.93 19.15 -0.18
C ASN A 47 -3.67 18.29 -0.08
N ILE A 48 -2.64 18.65 -0.84
CA ILE A 48 -1.38 17.92 -0.90
C ILE A 48 -0.35 18.52 0.06
N ALA A 49 0.46 17.65 0.67
CA ALA A 49 1.69 18.04 1.33
C ALA A 49 2.81 18.14 0.26
N PRO A 50 3.37 19.34 0.00
CA PRO A 50 4.53 19.46 -0.90
C PRO A 50 5.70 18.63 -0.40
N ALA A 51 6.35 17.87 -1.30
CA ALA A 51 7.50 17.05 -0.97
C ALA A 51 8.76 17.92 -0.84
N VAL A 52 9.32 18.01 0.37
CA VAL A 52 10.51 18.84 0.67
C VAL A 52 11.69 18.04 1.24
N ARG A 53 11.48 16.76 1.56
CA ARG A 53 12.44 15.85 2.21
C ARG A 53 12.78 16.25 3.65
N TRP A 54 13.44 15.33 4.36
CA TRP A 54 13.86 15.52 5.73
C TRP A 54 14.93 16.60 5.86
N PRO A 55 14.77 17.57 6.78
CA PRO A 55 15.87 18.44 7.15
C PRO A 55 17.02 17.62 7.77
N GLN A 56 18.24 18.13 7.66
CA GLN A 56 19.42 17.43 8.21
C GLN A 56 19.25 17.15 9.70
N GLY A 57 19.48 15.90 10.10
CA GLY A 57 19.39 15.44 11.48
C GLY A 57 17.98 15.21 12.01
N GLN A 58 16.94 15.45 11.21
CA GLN A 58 15.56 15.13 11.58
C GLN A 58 15.20 13.69 11.21
N THR A 59 14.38 13.08 12.06
CA THR A 59 13.86 11.72 11.89
C THR A 59 12.37 11.68 12.17
N PRO A 60 11.65 10.65 11.73
CA PRO A 60 10.30 10.41 12.21
C PRO A 60 10.25 10.27 13.73
N VAL A 61 9.07 10.48 14.30
CA VAL A 61 8.82 10.30 15.73
C VAL A 61 8.41 8.85 15.97
N ALA A 62 9.22 8.10 16.68
CA ALA A 62 8.93 6.72 17.06
C ALA A 62 7.98 6.65 18.26
N ALA A 63 7.15 5.61 18.33
CA ALA A 63 6.28 5.34 19.46
C ALA A 63 7.06 5.17 20.77
N ALA A 64 6.41 5.41 21.90
CA ALA A 64 7.00 5.22 23.22
C ALA A 64 7.54 3.79 23.41
N GLY A 65 8.73 3.65 24.00
CA GLY A 65 9.43 2.37 24.16
C GLY A 65 10.17 1.89 22.92
N THR A 66 10.15 2.68 21.83
CA THR A 66 10.87 2.37 20.59
C THR A 66 11.79 3.53 20.19
N GLN A 67 12.67 3.28 19.25
CA GLN A 67 13.56 4.28 18.65
C GLN A 67 13.63 4.07 17.13
N VAL A 68 13.97 5.13 16.41
CA VAL A 68 14.13 5.11 14.94
C VAL A 68 15.48 5.68 14.56
N ALA A 69 16.12 5.03 13.57
CA ALA A 69 17.34 5.51 12.94
C ALA A 69 17.26 5.26 11.41
N PRO A 70 17.99 6.01 10.59
CA PRO A 70 18.14 5.67 9.19
C PRO A 70 18.92 4.35 9.07
N PHE A 71 18.34 3.36 8.37
CA PHE A 71 19.03 2.15 7.96
C PHE A 71 19.90 2.42 6.73
N ALA A 72 19.33 3.07 5.71
CA ALA A 72 20.07 3.48 4.52
C ALA A 72 19.47 4.77 3.96
N ALA A 73 20.32 5.75 3.67
CA ALA A 73 19.93 7.03 3.08
C ALA A 73 20.50 7.20 1.65
N GLY A 74 20.01 8.21 0.92
CA GLY A 74 20.48 8.52 -0.43
C GLY A 74 20.08 7.45 -1.46
N LEU A 75 18.96 6.77 -1.23
CA LEU A 75 18.29 5.92 -2.19
C LEU A 75 17.50 6.77 -3.21
N ASP A 76 17.09 6.17 -4.30
CA ASP A 76 16.35 6.85 -5.35
C ASP A 76 14.89 6.39 -5.35
N HIS A 77 14.06 7.10 -4.59
CA HIS A 77 12.62 6.82 -4.45
C HIS A 77 12.33 5.36 -4.01
N PRO A 78 12.83 4.93 -2.81
CA PRO A 78 12.65 3.58 -2.30
C PRO A 78 11.16 3.33 -1.99
N ARG A 79 10.57 2.26 -2.57
CA ARG A 79 9.14 2.01 -2.39
C ARG A 79 8.82 0.65 -1.79
N TRP A 80 9.57 -0.39 -2.13
CA TRP A 80 9.26 -1.72 -1.62
C TRP A 80 10.47 -2.38 -1.02
N LEU A 81 10.24 -3.22 -0.03
CA LEU A 81 11.26 -3.92 0.73
C LEU A 81 11.02 -5.42 0.69
N TYR A 82 12.09 -6.18 0.59
CA TYR A 82 12.09 -7.62 0.79
C TYR A 82 13.34 -8.03 1.56
N VAL A 83 13.19 -8.83 2.61
CA VAL A 83 14.32 -9.30 3.41
C VAL A 83 14.62 -10.75 3.02
N LEU A 84 15.83 -10.99 2.52
CA LEU A 84 16.30 -12.32 2.16
C LEU A 84 16.55 -13.17 3.41
N PRO A 85 16.54 -14.53 3.31
CA PRO A 85 16.75 -15.41 4.47
C PRO A 85 18.10 -15.21 5.17
N ASN A 86 19.11 -14.73 4.47
CA ASN A 86 20.43 -14.39 5.04
C ASN A 86 20.45 -13.03 5.77
N GLY A 87 19.38 -12.25 5.70
CA GLY A 87 19.24 -10.93 6.33
C GLY A 87 19.49 -9.75 5.40
N ASP A 88 19.94 -9.96 4.17
CA ASP A 88 20.09 -8.89 3.19
C ASP A 88 18.73 -8.23 2.90
N VAL A 89 18.72 -6.91 2.80
CA VAL A 89 17.52 -6.13 2.51
C VAL A 89 17.54 -5.68 1.05
N LEU A 90 16.53 -6.08 0.30
CA LEU A 90 16.32 -5.65 -1.07
C LEU A 90 15.35 -4.47 -1.09
N VAL A 91 15.73 -3.43 -1.81
CA VAL A 91 14.95 -2.18 -1.93
C VAL A 91 14.61 -1.95 -3.39
N ALA A 92 13.32 -1.94 -3.75
CA ALA A 92 12.88 -1.49 -5.05
C ALA A 92 12.92 0.05 -5.11
N GLU A 93 13.86 0.58 -5.88
CA GLU A 93 13.96 1.99 -6.21
C GLU A 93 13.21 2.23 -7.52
N THR A 94 11.99 2.80 -7.40
CA THR A 94 11.00 2.71 -8.47
C THR A 94 9.96 3.84 -8.40
N ASN A 95 9.38 4.16 -9.55
CA ASN A 95 8.22 5.04 -9.66
C ASN A 95 7.33 4.61 -10.84
N ALA A 96 6.20 5.31 -11.02
CA ALA A 96 5.27 5.04 -12.13
C ALA A 96 5.99 5.09 -13.49
N PRO A 97 5.68 4.16 -14.40
CA PRO A 97 6.14 4.26 -15.79
C PRO A 97 5.52 5.49 -16.46
N PRO A 98 6.13 6.03 -17.53
CA PRO A 98 5.50 7.04 -18.36
C PRO A 98 4.12 6.57 -18.85
N ARG A 99 3.11 7.41 -18.73
CA ARG A 99 1.74 7.10 -19.16
C ARG A 99 1.08 8.29 -19.82
N PRO A 100 0.05 8.07 -20.68
CA PRO A 100 -0.77 9.14 -21.21
C PRO A 100 -1.41 9.95 -20.10
N GLU A 101 -1.61 11.23 -20.31
CA GLU A 101 -2.28 12.11 -19.34
C GLU A 101 -3.77 11.74 -19.26
N ASN A 102 -4.27 11.46 -18.04
CA ASN A 102 -5.67 11.11 -17.81
C ASN A 102 -6.62 12.32 -17.94
N ALA A 103 -6.09 13.54 -17.95
CA ALA A 103 -6.86 14.76 -18.11
C ALA A 103 -6.15 15.70 -19.07
N THR A 104 -6.88 16.17 -20.06
CA THR A 104 -6.44 17.18 -21.03
C THR A 104 -6.90 18.57 -20.60
N GLY A 105 -6.34 19.63 -21.20
CA GLY A 105 -6.71 21.01 -20.93
C GLY A 105 -6.25 21.54 -19.57
N ILE A 106 -6.91 22.57 -19.09
CA ILE A 106 -6.54 23.31 -17.85
C ILE A 106 -6.56 22.40 -16.63
N LYS A 107 -7.57 21.51 -16.50
CA LYS A 107 -7.69 20.56 -15.38
C LYS A 107 -6.48 19.61 -15.34
N GLY A 108 -6.07 19.08 -16.49
CA GLY A 108 -4.90 18.19 -16.58
C GLY A 108 -3.60 18.91 -16.23
N TRP A 109 -3.43 20.13 -16.71
CA TRP A 109 -2.26 20.95 -16.38
C TRP A 109 -2.14 21.24 -14.88
N ILE A 110 -3.25 21.64 -14.23
CA ILE A 110 -3.29 21.88 -12.78
C ILE A 110 -2.95 20.59 -12.04
N MET A 111 -3.57 19.46 -12.40
CA MET A 111 -3.34 18.17 -11.73
C MET A 111 -1.87 17.75 -11.86
N LYS A 112 -1.26 17.93 -13.04
CA LYS A 112 0.17 17.65 -13.27
C LYS A 112 1.08 18.50 -12.36
N LEU A 113 0.78 19.80 -12.22
CA LEU A 113 1.52 20.68 -11.32
C LEU A 113 1.37 20.24 -9.85
N VAL A 114 0.16 19.90 -9.45
CA VAL A 114 -0.18 19.40 -8.11
C VAL A 114 0.57 18.10 -7.80
N MET A 115 0.52 17.12 -8.69
CA MET A 115 1.19 15.84 -8.52
C MET A 115 2.72 15.96 -8.52
N LYS A 116 3.27 16.82 -9.38
CA LYS A 116 4.72 17.13 -9.36
C LYS A 116 5.14 17.71 -8.00
N ARG A 117 4.32 18.59 -7.43
CA ARG A 117 4.58 19.20 -6.12
C ARG A 117 4.48 18.18 -4.98
N ALA A 118 3.67 17.15 -5.14
CA ALA A 118 3.57 16.02 -4.21
C ALA A 118 4.74 15.02 -4.28
N GLY A 119 5.70 15.20 -5.20
CA GLY A 119 6.83 14.29 -5.39
C GLY A 119 6.60 13.17 -6.40
N ALA A 120 5.45 13.12 -7.09
CA ALA A 120 5.09 12.05 -8.02
C ALA A 120 5.73 12.17 -9.42
N GLY A 121 6.56 13.16 -9.67
CA GLY A 121 7.16 13.40 -10.99
C GLY A 121 8.61 12.90 -11.16
N VAL A 122 9.11 12.11 -10.22
CA VAL A 122 10.47 11.57 -10.25
C VAL A 122 10.52 10.40 -11.24
N PRO A 123 11.49 10.33 -12.18
CA PRO A 123 11.68 9.16 -13.03
C PRO A 123 11.92 7.89 -12.21
N SER A 124 11.46 6.75 -12.68
CA SER A 124 11.74 5.47 -12.03
C SER A 124 13.22 5.09 -12.22
N ALA A 125 13.90 4.72 -11.15
CA ALA A 125 15.27 4.19 -11.23
C ALA A 125 15.32 2.78 -11.82
N ASN A 126 14.19 2.06 -11.84
CA ASN A 126 14.03 0.75 -12.47
C ASN A 126 15.07 -0.29 -12.01
N ARG A 127 15.40 -0.26 -10.71
CA ARG A 127 16.38 -1.15 -10.11
C ARG A 127 15.94 -1.68 -8.74
N ILE A 128 16.57 -2.75 -8.33
CA ILE A 128 16.55 -3.27 -6.96
C ILE A 128 17.96 -3.12 -6.39
N THR A 129 18.07 -2.49 -5.24
CA THR A 129 19.32 -2.32 -4.49
C THR A 129 19.36 -3.29 -3.33
N LEU A 130 20.50 -3.98 -3.16
CA LEU A 130 20.80 -4.82 -2.00
C LEU A 130 21.55 -4.00 -0.96
N LEU A 131 21.11 -4.14 0.29
CA LEU A 131 21.72 -3.58 1.48
C LEU A 131 22.06 -4.74 2.42
N ARG A 132 23.35 -4.88 2.81
CA ARG A 132 23.82 -5.89 3.75
C ARG A 132 24.45 -5.25 4.96
N ASP A 133 23.85 -5.48 6.11
CA ASP A 133 24.39 -5.17 7.43
C ASP A 133 25.19 -6.42 7.89
N ALA A 134 26.50 -6.43 7.63
CA ALA A 134 27.33 -7.60 7.84
C ALA A 134 27.74 -7.79 9.30
N ASN A 135 27.80 -6.71 10.08
CA ASN A 135 28.21 -6.73 11.48
C ASN A 135 27.02 -6.72 12.45
N GLY A 136 25.77 -6.48 11.95
CA GLY A 136 24.53 -6.49 12.73
C GLY A 136 24.30 -5.23 13.56
N ASP A 137 24.98 -4.11 13.26
CA ASP A 137 24.83 -2.87 14.01
C ASP A 137 23.62 -2.00 13.58
N GLY A 138 22.96 -2.41 12.49
CA GLY A 138 21.79 -1.70 11.94
C GLY A 138 22.16 -0.68 10.88
N THR A 139 23.39 -0.70 10.37
CA THR A 139 23.86 0.15 9.28
C THR A 139 24.49 -0.73 8.20
N PRO A 140 24.00 -0.76 6.95
CA PRO A 140 24.56 -1.62 5.93
C PRO A 140 25.94 -1.14 5.45
N GLU A 141 26.95 -2.01 5.52
CA GLU A 141 28.29 -1.77 4.96
C GLU A 141 28.34 -2.04 3.46
N VAL A 142 27.45 -2.91 2.96
CA VAL A 142 27.40 -3.24 1.54
C VAL A 142 26.14 -2.66 0.91
N ARG A 143 26.32 -1.90 -0.15
CA ARG A 143 25.26 -1.39 -1.00
C ARG A 143 25.60 -1.66 -2.46
N THR A 144 24.82 -2.53 -3.11
CA THR A 144 25.03 -2.89 -4.51
C THR A 144 23.74 -2.85 -5.30
N VAL A 145 23.83 -2.65 -6.61
CA VAL A 145 22.69 -2.83 -7.52
C VAL A 145 22.49 -4.34 -7.70
N PHE A 146 21.42 -4.88 -7.11
CA PHE A 146 21.07 -6.29 -7.18
C PHE A 146 20.48 -6.67 -8.55
N LEU A 147 19.58 -5.86 -9.07
CA LEU A 147 18.99 -5.97 -10.40
C LEU A 147 18.77 -4.59 -11.00
N SER A 148 18.95 -4.45 -12.30
CA SER A 148 18.70 -3.21 -13.06
C SER A 148 17.98 -3.50 -14.37
N GLY A 149 17.53 -2.42 -15.07
CA GLY A 149 16.85 -2.57 -16.35
C GLY A 149 15.44 -3.17 -16.24
N LEU A 150 14.83 -3.07 -15.07
CA LEU A 150 13.48 -3.53 -14.80
C LEU A 150 12.44 -2.51 -15.30
N ASN A 151 11.16 -2.86 -15.32
CA ASN A 151 10.07 -1.97 -15.70
C ASN A 151 9.21 -1.62 -14.46
N SER A 152 9.55 -0.53 -13.79
CA SER A 152 8.88 -0.10 -12.55
C SER A 152 8.65 -1.27 -11.58
N PRO A 153 9.73 -1.94 -11.10
CA PRO A 153 9.63 -3.10 -10.21
C PRO A 153 8.99 -2.72 -8.88
N PHE A 154 8.22 -3.65 -8.29
CA PHE A 154 7.60 -3.41 -7.00
C PHE A 154 7.68 -4.64 -6.09
N GLY A 155 6.75 -5.58 -6.18
CA GLY A 155 6.72 -6.78 -5.34
C GLY A 155 7.87 -7.73 -5.62
N MET A 156 8.40 -8.35 -4.57
CA MET A 156 9.50 -9.30 -4.63
C MET A 156 9.22 -10.49 -3.72
N THR A 157 9.63 -11.69 -4.13
CA THR A 157 9.61 -12.87 -3.27
C THR A 157 10.64 -13.89 -3.71
N LEU A 158 11.16 -14.67 -2.76
CA LEU A 158 12.08 -15.78 -2.98
C LEU A 158 11.38 -17.10 -2.64
N VAL A 159 11.46 -18.08 -3.53
CA VAL A 159 11.02 -19.45 -3.25
C VAL A 159 12.16 -20.41 -3.64
N ALA A 160 12.72 -21.06 -2.67
CA ALA A 160 13.93 -21.88 -2.83
C ALA A 160 15.09 -21.12 -3.52
N ASP A 161 15.50 -21.52 -4.70
CA ASP A 161 16.55 -20.92 -5.51
C ASP A 161 16.02 -20.01 -6.64
N ARG A 162 14.75 -19.59 -6.57
CA ARG A 162 14.09 -18.73 -7.56
C ARG A 162 13.66 -17.43 -6.94
N PHE A 163 14.21 -16.33 -7.43
CA PHE A 163 13.80 -14.98 -7.05
C PHE A 163 12.83 -14.41 -8.06
N TYR A 164 11.71 -13.90 -7.59
CA TYR A 164 10.62 -13.34 -8.41
C TYR A 164 10.47 -11.85 -8.17
N VAL A 165 10.29 -11.11 -9.26
CA VAL A 165 10.05 -9.67 -9.26
C VAL A 165 8.76 -9.37 -10.05
N ALA A 166 7.84 -8.66 -9.45
CA ALA A 166 6.71 -8.09 -10.18
C ALA A 166 7.12 -6.71 -10.73
N ASN A 167 7.32 -6.65 -12.03
CA ASN A 167 7.32 -5.43 -12.80
C ASN A 167 5.88 -4.94 -12.99
N THR A 168 5.71 -3.71 -13.48
CA THR A 168 4.38 -3.14 -13.72
C THR A 168 3.53 -3.93 -14.73
N ASP A 169 4.15 -4.77 -15.55
CA ASP A 169 3.54 -5.51 -16.68
C ASP A 169 3.78 -7.03 -16.67
N ALA A 170 4.64 -7.53 -15.79
CA ALA A 170 4.98 -8.95 -15.78
C ALA A 170 5.56 -9.39 -14.43
N VAL A 171 5.49 -10.69 -14.15
CA VAL A 171 6.32 -11.36 -13.14
C VAL A 171 7.52 -11.97 -13.83
N LEU A 172 8.71 -11.56 -13.39
CA LEU A 172 10.01 -12.11 -13.85
C LEU A 172 10.57 -13.08 -12.82
N GLU A 173 11.24 -14.12 -13.31
CA GLU A 173 11.95 -15.13 -12.51
C GLU A 173 13.45 -15.08 -12.78
N PHE A 174 14.25 -15.16 -11.72
CA PHE A 174 15.70 -15.20 -11.75
C PHE A 174 16.23 -16.39 -10.95
N ASN A 175 17.35 -16.95 -11.36
CA ASN A 175 18.11 -17.87 -10.51
C ASN A 175 18.76 -17.07 -9.38
N TYR A 176 18.72 -17.60 -8.16
CA TYR A 176 19.32 -16.99 -6.97
C TYR A 176 20.12 -18.04 -6.21
N THR A 177 21.35 -17.70 -5.87
CA THR A 177 22.18 -18.48 -4.96
C THR A 177 22.33 -17.72 -3.63
N PRO A 178 22.15 -18.39 -2.46
CA PRO A 178 22.33 -17.72 -1.17
C PRO A 178 23.66 -16.98 -1.07
N GLY A 179 23.59 -15.67 -0.77
CA GLY A 179 24.75 -14.80 -0.70
C GLY A 179 25.03 -13.97 -1.95
N ASP A 180 24.34 -14.22 -3.07
CA ASP A 180 24.44 -13.38 -4.26
C ASP A 180 24.15 -11.91 -3.90
N THR A 181 25.03 -11.02 -4.33
CA THR A 181 24.86 -9.57 -4.17
C THR A 181 24.42 -8.87 -5.45
N GLN A 182 24.36 -9.61 -6.54
CA GLN A 182 23.92 -9.16 -7.86
C GLN A 182 23.39 -10.34 -8.66
N LEU A 183 22.26 -10.14 -9.35
CA LEU A 183 21.76 -11.08 -10.34
C LEU A 183 21.96 -10.49 -11.74
N ASN A 184 22.26 -11.37 -12.72
CA ASN A 184 22.56 -10.97 -14.07
C ASN A 184 21.51 -11.48 -15.06
N GLY A 185 21.35 -10.74 -16.16
CA GLY A 185 20.43 -11.09 -17.26
C GLY A 185 19.01 -10.54 -17.07
N PRO A 186 18.19 -10.66 -18.14
CA PRO A 186 16.84 -10.05 -18.17
C PRO A 186 15.80 -10.78 -17.33
N GLY A 187 16.14 -11.94 -16.78
CA GLY A 187 15.17 -12.85 -16.16
C GLY A 187 14.27 -13.55 -17.18
N ARG A 188 13.58 -14.58 -16.73
CA ARG A 188 12.55 -15.29 -17.51
C ARG A 188 11.17 -14.69 -17.15
N GLN A 189 10.42 -14.25 -18.12
CA GLN A 189 9.02 -13.88 -17.88
C GLN A 189 8.21 -15.13 -17.52
N LEU A 190 7.72 -15.18 -16.28
CA LEU A 190 6.85 -16.25 -15.81
C LEU A 190 5.40 -16.01 -16.24
N ALA A 191 4.91 -14.80 -16.06
CA ALA A 191 3.53 -14.41 -16.36
C ALA A 191 3.44 -12.95 -16.79
N ALA A 192 2.56 -12.62 -17.76
CA ALA A 192 2.21 -11.24 -18.07
C ALA A 192 1.13 -10.73 -17.11
N LEU A 193 1.26 -9.51 -16.63
CA LEU A 193 0.26 -8.88 -15.76
C LEU A 193 -0.51 -7.79 -16.52
N PRO A 194 -1.81 -7.60 -16.20
CA PRO A 194 -2.56 -6.50 -16.78
C PRO A 194 -1.89 -5.16 -16.55
N ALA A 195 -1.51 -4.50 -17.62
CA ALA A 195 -0.85 -3.18 -17.63
C ALA A 195 -1.57 -2.25 -18.62
N GLY A 196 -1.14 -2.23 -19.88
CA GLY A 196 -1.68 -1.38 -20.92
C GLY A 196 -1.21 0.09 -20.80
N PRO A 197 -1.67 0.96 -21.72
CA PRO A 197 -1.14 2.32 -21.84
C PRO A 197 -1.53 3.22 -20.67
N ILE A 198 -2.69 3.01 -20.05
CA ILE A 198 -3.16 3.86 -18.93
C ILE A 198 -2.47 3.44 -17.64
N ASN A 199 -2.60 2.19 -17.23
CA ASN A 199 -2.00 1.58 -16.05
C ASN A 199 -1.97 2.52 -14.82
N HIS A 200 -3.13 3.09 -14.47
CA HIS A 200 -3.26 4.17 -13.48
C HIS A 200 -2.67 3.76 -12.13
N HIS A 201 -3.09 2.60 -11.61
CA HIS A 201 -2.47 1.97 -10.45
C HIS A 201 -1.46 0.92 -10.95
N TRP A 202 -0.22 1.37 -11.08
CA TRP A 202 0.86 0.63 -11.74
C TRP A 202 1.57 -0.39 -10.83
N THR A 203 1.49 -0.22 -9.51
CA THR A 203 2.15 -1.11 -8.55
C THR A 203 1.62 -2.53 -8.61
N LYS A 204 2.50 -3.49 -8.48
CA LYS A 204 2.19 -4.92 -8.46
C LYS A 204 2.84 -5.53 -7.21
N GLY A 205 2.08 -5.67 -6.11
CA GLY A 205 2.52 -6.46 -4.95
C GLY A 205 2.71 -7.92 -5.33
N LEU A 206 3.60 -8.63 -4.67
CA LEU A 206 3.88 -10.05 -4.94
C LEU A 206 4.20 -10.79 -3.64
N VAL A 207 3.53 -11.91 -3.42
CA VAL A 207 3.86 -12.85 -2.34
C VAL A 207 3.74 -14.28 -2.85
N ALA A 208 4.54 -15.20 -2.28
CA ALA A 208 4.39 -16.62 -2.52
C ALA A 208 3.33 -17.23 -1.59
N SER A 209 2.68 -18.32 -2.00
CA SER A 209 1.92 -19.15 -1.08
C SER A 209 2.82 -19.77 -0.01
N PRO A 210 2.30 -20.13 1.17
CA PRO A 210 3.10 -20.74 2.24
C PRO A 210 3.79 -22.04 1.83
N ASP A 211 3.20 -22.80 0.91
CA ASP A 211 3.78 -24.03 0.34
C ASP A 211 4.75 -23.77 -0.83
N GLY A 212 4.88 -22.52 -1.27
CA GLY A 212 5.75 -22.11 -2.36
C GLY A 212 5.29 -22.56 -3.75
N THR A 213 4.09 -23.13 -3.92
CA THR A 213 3.62 -23.62 -5.24
C THR A 213 3.01 -22.53 -6.11
N LYS A 214 2.51 -21.45 -5.49
CA LYS A 214 1.82 -20.35 -6.14
C LYS A 214 2.47 -19.01 -5.82
N LEU A 215 2.24 -18.04 -6.70
CA LEU A 215 2.48 -16.62 -6.42
C LEU A 215 1.15 -15.88 -6.50
N TYR A 216 1.01 -14.81 -5.71
CA TYR A 216 -0.14 -13.92 -5.73
C TYR A 216 0.33 -12.52 -6.08
N ALA A 217 -0.28 -11.94 -7.13
CA ALA A 217 0.07 -10.62 -7.63
C ALA A 217 -1.12 -9.67 -7.56
N THR A 218 -0.93 -8.48 -6.99
CA THR A 218 -1.95 -7.42 -6.99
C THR A 218 -1.95 -6.67 -8.32
N VAL A 219 -3.13 -6.30 -8.79
CA VAL A 219 -3.32 -5.45 -9.97
C VAL A 219 -4.39 -4.41 -9.69
N GLY A 220 -3.99 -3.17 -9.49
CA GLY A 220 -4.93 -2.08 -9.26
C GLY A 220 -5.71 -1.66 -10.52
N SER A 221 -6.78 -0.89 -10.34
CA SER A 221 -7.64 -0.39 -11.41
C SER A 221 -6.94 0.57 -12.38
N ASN A 222 -7.52 0.80 -13.54
CA ASN A 222 -7.07 1.79 -14.52
C ASN A 222 -7.62 3.19 -14.25
N SER A 223 -8.55 3.31 -13.31
CA SER A 223 -9.29 4.55 -13.10
C SER A 223 -9.76 4.67 -11.65
N ASN A 224 -10.39 5.77 -11.31
CA ASN A 224 -11.01 5.96 -10.00
C ASN A 224 -12.32 5.14 -9.87
N VAL A 225 -13.22 5.26 -10.86
CA VAL A 225 -14.55 4.61 -10.85
C VAL A 225 -14.96 4.13 -12.25
N ALA A 226 -14.06 3.50 -12.98
CA ALA A 226 -14.24 2.99 -14.35
C ALA A 226 -14.54 4.09 -15.38
N GLU A 227 -13.95 5.29 -15.27
CA GLU A 227 -14.15 6.41 -16.20
C GLU A 227 -13.72 6.07 -17.65
N ASN A 228 -12.83 5.10 -17.81
CA ASN A 228 -12.38 4.62 -19.12
C ASN A 228 -13.26 3.49 -19.65
N GLY A 229 -14.40 3.20 -18.99
CA GLY A 229 -15.32 2.11 -19.31
C GLY A 229 -14.92 0.78 -18.65
N ILE A 230 -15.93 -0.06 -18.39
CA ILE A 230 -15.75 -1.38 -17.77
C ILE A 230 -14.76 -2.28 -18.53
N PRO A 231 -14.73 -2.32 -19.89
CA PRO A 231 -13.74 -3.13 -20.61
C PRO A 231 -12.27 -2.75 -20.34
N ALA A 232 -11.98 -1.49 -20.01
CA ALA A 232 -10.63 -1.05 -19.65
C ALA A 232 -10.17 -1.58 -18.28
N GLU A 233 -11.08 -2.10 -17.47
CA GLU A 233 -10.84 -2.67 -16.15
C GLU A 233 -10.77 -4.21 -16.15
N GLU A 234 -10.84 -4.84 -17.31
CA GLU A 234 -10.76 -6.32 -17.40
C GLU A 234 -9.44 -6.83 -16.81
N GLY A 235 -9.56 -7.80 -15.88
CA GLY A 235 -8.42 -8.37 -15.15
C GLY A 235 -7.76 -7.43 -14.13
N ARG A 236 -8.33 -6.27 -13.88
CA ARG A 236 -7.82 -5.27 -12.94
C ARG A 236 -8.66 -5.18 -11.67
N ALA A 237 -8.26 -4.31 -10.73
CA ALA A 237 -8.86 -4.22 -9.38
C ALA A 237 -8.93 -5.61 -8.73
N ALA A 238 -7.82 -6.34 -8.72
CA ALA A 238 -7.80 -7.78 -8.52
C ALA A 238 -6.52 -8.30 -7.87
N ILE A 239 -6.59 -9.51 -7.35
CA ILE A 239 -5.45 -10.35 -7.02
C ILE A 239 -5.45 -11.56 -7.95
N TRP A 240 -4.33 -11.81 -8.59
CA TRP A 240 -4.10 -12.95 -9.47
C TRP A 240 -3.30 -14.02 -8.76
N GLU A 241 -3.73 -15.27 -8.87
CA GLU A 241 -2.95 -16.46 -8.50
C GLU A 241 -2.21 -16.95 -9.74
N ILE A 242 -0.91 -17.21 -9.60
CA ILE A 242 0.00 -17.65 -10.66
C ILE A 242 0.61 -18.99 -10.24
N ASP A 243 0.40 -20.02 -11.04
CA ASP A 243 1.08 -21.31 -10.84
C ASP A 243 2.56 -21.16 -11.14
N ARG A 244 3.42 -21.38 -10.14
CA ARG A 244 4.86 -21.12 -10.24
C ARG A 244 5.57 -22.01 -11.26
N ALA A 245 5.10 -23.23 -11.45
CA ALA A 245 5.74 -24.17 -12.40
C ALA A 245 5.39 -23.85 -13.85
N SER A 246 4.13 -23.49 -14.13
CA SER A 246 3.63 -23.30 -15.50
C SER A 246 3.43 -21.85 -15.92
N GLY A 247 3.39 -20.91 -14.98
CA GLY A 247 3.04 -19.50 -15.23
C GLY A 247 1.53 -19.29 -15.51
N ARG A 248 0.70 -20.32 -15.42
CA ARG A 248 -0.76 -20.18 -15.65
C ARG A 248 -1.36 -19.31 -14.56
N MET A 249 -2.24 -18.41 -14.98
CA MET A 249 -2.91 -17.45 -14.11
C MET A 249 -4.38 -17.74 -13.98
N ARG A 250 -4.95 -17.44 -12.80
CA ARG A 250 -6.39 -17.31 -12.59
C ARG A 250 -6.70 -16.11 -11.71
N LEU A 251 -7.88 -15.55 -11.87
CA LEU A 251 -8.38 -14.52 -10.97
C LEU A 251 -8.67 -15.14 -9.60
N TYR A 252 -7.96 -14.68 -8.56
CA TYR A 252 -8.14 -15.15 -7.19
C TYR A 252 -9.22 -14.36 -6.46
N ALA A 253 -9.14 -13.01 -6.53
CA ALA A 253 -10.13 -12.10 -5.96
C ALA A 253 -10.29 -10.87 -6.85
N SER A 254 -11.46 -10.23 -6.81
CA SER A 254 -11.80 -9.08 -7.65
C SER A 254 -12.58 -8.00 -6.89
N GLY A 255 -12.70 -6.82 -7.48
CA GLY A 255 -13.41 -5.69 -6.86
C GLY A 255 -12.62 -4.98 -5.77
N LEU A 256 -11.32 -5.21 -5.71
CA LEU A 256 -10.35 -4.54 -4.85
C LEU A 256 -9.74 -3.39 -5.64
N ARG A 257 -10.28 -2.17 -5.51
CA ARG A 257 -9.90 -1.04 -6.39
C ARG A 257 -8.39 -0.94 -6.63
N ASN A 258 -7.61 -0.81 -5.58
CA ASN A 258 -6.14 -0.79 -5.65
C ASN A 258 -5.53 -1.57 -4.49
N PRO A 259 -5.49 -2.91 -4.56
CA PRO A 259 -4.78 -3.73 -3.59
C PRO A 259 -3.27 -3.54 -3.79
N VAL A 260 -2.51 -3.40 -2.70
CA VAL A 260 -1.06 -3.15 -2.78
C VAL A 260 -0.28 -4.14 -1.93
N GLY A 261 -0.19 -3.92 -0.62
CA GLY A 261 0.50 -4.82 0.30
C GLY A 261 -0.30 -6.09 0.57
N MET A 262 0.39 -7.22 0.60
CA MET A 262 -0.17 -8.51 0.97
C MET A 262 0.70 -9.19 2.01
N ALA A 263 0.07 -9.93 2.93
CA ALA A 263 0.76 -10.78 3.88
C ALA A 263 -0.07 -12.02 4.21
N TRP A 264 0.58 -13.16 4.38
CA TRP A 264 -0.03 -14.34 4.95
C TRP A 264 -0.02 -14.27 6.46
N MET A 265 -1.17 -14.54 7.08
CA MET A 265 -1.28 -14.69 8.54
C MET A 265 -1.20 -16.17 8.90
N PRO A 266 -0.50 -16.52 10.00
CA PRO A 266 -0.31 -17.91 10.41
C PRO A 266 -1.61 -18.68 10.67
N ALA A 267 -1.55 -19.98 10.51
CA ALA A 267 -2.70 -20.88 10.68
C ALA A 267 -3.38 -20.79 12.07
N ALA A 268 -2.61 -20.60 13.14
CA ALA A 268 -3.15 -20.46 14.50
C ALA A 268 -4.05 -19.22 14.66
N ILE A 269 -3.74 -18.14 13.93
CA ILE A 269 -4.51 -16.90 13.94
C ILE A 269 -5.76 -17.07 13.07
N ALA A 270 -5.61 -17.69 11.89
CA ALA A 270 -6.73 -17.97 10.99
C ALA A 270 -7.79 -18.88 11.65
N ALA A 271 -7.37 -19.85 12.45
CA ALA A 271 -8.28 -20.75 13.18
C ALA A 271 -9.21 -20.01 14.16
N ALA A 272 -8.69 -18.96 14.80
CA ALA A 272 -9.49 -18.17 15.74
C ALA A 272 -10.51 -17.22 15.04
N ALA A 273 -10.33 -16.95 13.76
CA ALA A 273 -11.24 -16.09 12.98
C ALA A 273 -12.49 -16.84 12.46
N ALA A 274 -12.56 -18.18 12.61
CA ALA A 274 -13.68 -18.93 12.09
C ALA A 274 -14.93 -18.77 12.95
N PRO A 275 -16.13 -18.62 12.34
CA PRO A 275 -17.37 -18.60 13.11
C PRO A 275 -17.62 -19.97 13.79
N ALA A 276 -18.19 -19.95 15.00
CA ALA A 276 -18.48 -21.14 15.79
C ALA A 276 -19.41 -22.17 15.11
N SER A 277 -19.97 -21.86 13.94
CA SER A 277 -20.86 -22.71 13.15
C SER A 277 -20.16 -23.51 12.04
N ALA A 278 -18.81 -23.45 11.93
CA ALA A 278 -18.09 -24.19 10.88
C ALA A 278 -18.18 -25.71 11.09
N SER A 279 -18.60 -26.44 10.05
CA SER A 279 -18.69 -27.90 10.07
C SER A 279 -17.29 -28.57 10.11
N ALA A 280 -17.21 -29.83 10.51
CA ALA A 280 -15.95 -30.59 10.63
C ALA A 280 -15.12 -30.62 9.31
N ASN A 281 -15.76 -30.52 8.14
CA ASN A 281 -15.07 -30.38 6.84
C ASN A 281 -14.43 -29.01 6.64
N SER A 282 -14.81 -28.01 7.43
CA SER A 282 -14.21 -26.67 7.42
C SER A 282 -12.98 -26.56 8.35
N ALA A 283 -12.74 -27.54 9.20
CA ALA A 283 -11.63 -27.51 10.17
C ALA A 283 -10.25 -27.44 9.51
N SER A 284 -10.08 -28.11 8.36
CA SER A 284 -8.82 -28.04 7.58
C SER A 284 -8.61 -26.67 6.94
N ALA A 285 -9.70 -26.02 6.50
CA ALA A 285 -9.65 -24.64 5.94
C ALA A 285 -9.40 -23.59 7.03
N ILE A 286 -9.84 -23.86 8.27
CA ILE A 286 -9.64 -22.99 9.44
C ILE A 286 -8.15 -22.94 9.84
N LEU A 287 -7.42 -24.04 9.66
CA LEU A 287 -6.00 -24.14 9.96
C LEU A 287 -5.10 -23.61 8.84
N ALA A 288 -5.64 -23.30 7.67
CA ALA A 288 -4.88 -22.75 6.55
C ALA A 288 -4.54 -21.28 6.79
N PRO A 289 -3.32 -20.83 6.43
CA PRO A 289 -2.97 -19.43 6.45
C PRO A 289 -3.95 -18.59 5.64
N THR A 290 -4.28 -17.40 6.11
CA THR A 290 -5.17 -16.45 5.43
C THR A 290 -4.35 -15.35 4.77
N LEU A 291 -4.62 -15.08 3.51
CA LEU A 291 -4.04 -13.94 2.79
C LEU A 291 -4.78 -12.65 3.20
N TRP A 292 -4.03 -11.64 3.59
CA TRP A 292 -4.53 -10.29 3.89
C TRP A 292 -3.97 -9.29 2.92
N THR A 293 -4.73 -8.23 2.64
CA THR A 293 -4.30 -7.12 1.78
C THR A 293 -4.79 -5.77 2.30
N VAL A 294 -4.04 -4.72 2.00
CA VAL A 294 -4.49 -3.33 2.13
C VAL A 294 -4.93 -2.80 0.79
N VAL A 295 -6.00 -2.01 0.78
CA VAL A 295 -6.63 -1.51 -0.44
C VAL A 295 -6.85 -0.01 -0.33
N ASN A 296 -6.45 0.72 -1.38
CA ASN A 296 -6.83 2.12 -1.53
C ASN A 296 -8.16 2.20 -2.27
N GLU A 297 -9.14 2.76 -1.60
CA GLU A 297 -10.50 2.92 -2.11
C GLU A 297 -10.66 4.13 -3.03
N ARG A 298 -11.88 4.30 -3.55
CA ARG A 298 -12.20 5.34 -4.52
C ARG A 298 -12.19 6.75 -3.90
N ASP A 299 -11.89 7.72 -4.73
CA ASP A 299 -11.83 9.14 -4.41
C ASP A 299 -13.09 9.90 -4.88
N GLU A 300 -13.18 11.19 -4.56
CA GLU A 300 -14.14 12.17 -5.09
C GLU A 300 -15.59 12.00 -4.61
N ILE A 301 -15.82 11.49 -3.40
CA ILE A 301 -17.13 11.52 -2.73
C ILE A 301 -17.07 12.10 -1.31
N GLY A 302 -16.10 12.96 -1.08
CA GLY A 302 -15.93 13.74 0.16
C GLY A 302 -14.62 13.43 0.87
N SER A 303 -14.28 14.28 1.84
CA SER A 303 -13.07 14.12 2.68
C SER A 303 -13.17 12.91 3.61
N ASP A 304 -14.36 12.46 3.96
CA ASP A 304 -14.63 11.38 4.92
C ASP A 304 -14.98 10.04 4.26
N LEU A 305 -14.95 9.97 2.92
CA LEU A 305 -15.23 8.77 2.12
C LEU A 305 -14.28 8.64 0.94
N VAL A 306 -13.84 7.44 0.65
CA VAL A 306 -14.12 6.14 1.26
C VAL A 306 -12.93 5.79 2.16
N PRO A 307 -13.13 5.12 3.32
CA PRO A 307 -12.01 4.59 4.07
C PRO A 307 -11.21 3.59 3.25
N ASP A 308 -9.90 3.77 3.19
CA ASP A 308 -8.99 2.69 2.80
C ASP A 308 -9.09 1.57 3.83
N TYR A 309 -8.78 0.32 3.45
CA TYR A 309 -9.06 -0.79 4.34
C TYR A 309 -8.01 -1.90 4.31
N LEU A 310 -8.00 -2.68 5.39
CA LEU A 310 -7.34 -3.98 5.52
C LEU A 310 -8.42 -5.06 5.45
N THR A 311 -8.22 -6.11 4.64
CA THR A 311 -9.19 -7.20 4.52
C THR A 311 -8.53 -8.55 4.27
N SER A 312 -9.17 -9.60 4.77
CA SER A 312 -8.88 -10.98 4.41
C SER A 312 -9.29 -11.24 2.96
N VAL A 313 -8.50 -11.99 2.21
CA VAL A 313 -8.75 -12.26 0.80
C VAL A 313 -9.29 -13.68 0.61
N ARG A 314 -10.49 -13.80 0.07
CA ARG A 314 -11.15 -15.08 -0.19
C ARG A 314 -11.03 -15.49 -1.65
N ASP A 315 -10.76 -16.75 -1.90
CA ASP A 315 -10.77 -17.32 -3.25
C ASP A 315 -12.16 -17.16 -3.88
N GLY A 316 -12.20 -16.57 -5.09
CA GLY A 316 -13.43 -16.20 -5.78
C GLY A 316 -14.14 -14.97 -5.20
N GLY A 317 -13.59 -14.32 -4.16
CA GLY A 317 -14.18 -13.16 -3.49
C GLY A 317 -14.32 -11.94 -4.40
N PHE A 318 -15.43 -11.20 -4.23
CA PHE A 318 -15.68 -9.92 -4.87
C PHE A 318 -15.89 -8.84 -3.82
N TYR A 319 -15.17 -7.72 -3.91
CA TYR A 319 -15.13 -6.66 -2.87
C TYR A 319 -15.81 -5.34 -3.30
N GLY A 320 -16.55 -5.36 -4.40
CA GLY A 320 -17.50 -4.30 -4.78
C GLY A 320 -17.08 -3.44 -5.95
N TRP A 321 -15.84 -2.97 -6.01
CA TRP A 321 -15.40 -2.05 -7.07
C TRP A 321 -15.54 -2.69 -8.48
N PRO A 322 -15.99 -1.98 -9.53
CA PRO A 322 -16.34 -0.56 -9.52
C PRO A 322 -17.80 -0.26 -9.13
N TYR A 323 -18.67 -1.26 -9.01
CA TYR A 323 -20.10 -1.09 -8.86
C TYR A 323 -20.55 -0.60 -7.48
N SER A 324 -19.72 -0.82 -6.47
CA SER A 324 -19.94 -0.37 -5.09
C SER A 324 -18.62 -0.03 -4.42
N TRP A 325 -18.69 0.72 -3.34
CA TRP A 325 -17.57 1.07 -2.46
C TRP A 325 -17.81 0.51 -1.06
N TYR A 326 -16.75 0.19 -0.35
CA TYR A 326 -16.74 -0.38 1.00
C TYR A 326 -17.82 -1.44 1.21
N GLY A 327 -17.75 -2.50 0.41
CA GLY A 327 -18.76 -3.57 0.38
C GLY A 327 -19.94 -3.24 -0.54
N THR A 328 -21.15 -3.14 0.02
CA THR A 328 -22.41 -3.09 -0.76
C THR A 328 -22.96 -1.68 -1.02
N HIS A 329 -22.20 -0.61 -0.74
CA HIS A 329 -22.64 0.76 -0.99
C HIS A 329 -22.55 1.07 -2.49
N LEU A 330 -23.71 1.14 -3.16
CA LEU A 330 -23.79 1.35 -4.61
C LEU A 330 -23.06 2.63 -5.06
N ASP A 331 -22.21 2.51 -6.08
CA ASP A 331 -21.62 3.67 -6.75
C ASP A 331 -22.49 4.09 -7.94
N GLU A 332 -23.24 5.18 -7.76
CA GLU A 332 -24.16 5.69 -8.78
C GLU A 332 -23.48 6.27 -10.04
N ARG A 333 -22.15 6.50 -9.99
CA ARG A 333 -21.39 7.01 -11.14
C ARG A 333 -21.10 5.92 -12.17
N VAL A 334 -21.12 4.65 -11.76
CA VAL A 334 -20.76 3.52 -12.63
C VAL A 334 -21.95 3.09 -13.48
N GLN A 335 -21.75 3.09 -14.79
CA GLN A 335 -22.79 2.73 -15.76
C GLN A 335 -22.30 1.63 -16.73
N PRO A 336 -23.13 0.63 -17.03
CA PRO A 336 -24.43 0.36 -16.41
C PRO A 336 -24.28 -0.14 -14.96
N PRO A 337 -25.25 0.12 -14.08
CA PRO A 337 -25.22 -0.39 -12.71
C PRO A 337 -25.37 -1.93 -12.69
N ASN A 338 -24.81 -2.57 -11.68
CA ASN A 338 -24.92 -4.02 -11.51
C ASN A 338 -25.33 -4.40 -10.07
N PRO A 339 -26.59 -4.20 -9.69
CA PRO A 339 -27.05 -4.45 -8.31
C PRO A 339 -26.93 -5.92 -7.91
N GLN A 340 -27.02 -6.87 -8.84
CA GLN A 340 -26.82 -8.28 -8.54
C GLN A 340 -25.38 -8.56 -8.12
N ARG A 341 -24.40 -7.92 -8.76
CA ARG A 341 -22.98 -8.04 -8.41
C ARG A 341 -22.69 -7.32 -7.08
N VAL A 342 -23.32 -6.15 -6.84
CA VAL A 342 -23.22 -5.41 -5.58
C VAL A 342 -23.70 -6.25 -4.40
N ALA A 343 -24.80 -6.99 -4.55
CA ALA A 343 -25.32 -7.86 -3.49
C ALA A 343 -24.37 -9.01 -3.09
N GLN A 344 -23.36 -9.32 -3.94
CA GLN A 344 -22.34 -10.35 -3.69
C GLN A 344 -21.06 -9.75 -3.07
N ALA A 345 -20.96 -8.42 -2.96
CA ALA A 345 -19.77 -7.76 -2.49
C ALA A 345 -19.49 -8.07 -1.02
N LEU A 346 -18.26 -8.48 -0.74
CA LEU A 346 -17.77 -8.68 0.61
C LEU A 346 -17.47 -7.34 1.27
N VAL A 347 -17.89 -7.19 2.52
CA VAL A 347 -17.53 -6.01 3.33
C VAL A 347 -16.11 -6.18 3.82
N PRO A 348 -15.24 -5.14 3.73
CA PRO A 348 -13.91 -5.18 4.30
C PRO A 348 -13.90 -5.42 5.81
N ASP A 349 -12.87 -6.11 6.30
CA ASP A 349 -12.77 -6.48 7.73
C ASP A 349 -12.43 -5.29 8.64
N TYR A 350 -11.69 -4.27 8.12
CA TYR A 350 -11.18 -3.19 8.96
C TYR A 350 -10.88 -1.92 8.16
N ALA A 351 -11.47 -0.81 8.56
CA ALA A 351 -11.19 0.51 7.98
C ALA A 351 -9.92 1.13 8.57
N LEU A 352 -9.12 1.74 7.72
CA LEU A 352 -7.89 2.44 8.07
C LEU A 352 -8.06 3.97 8.13
N GLY A 353 -9.24 4.47 7.76
CA GLY A 353 -9.58 5.88 7.60
C GLY A 353 -9.59 6.33 6.15
N ALA A 354 -10.35 7.39 5.86
CA ALA A 354 -10.51 7.88 4.51
C ALA A 354 -9.21 8.48 3.96
N HIS A 355 -8.84 8.06 2.73
CA HIS A 355 -7.75 8.61 1.94
C HIS A 355 -6.34 8.50 2.57
N VAL A 356 -6.11 7.56 3.47
CA VAL A 356 -4.78 7.41 4.12
C VAL A 356 -3.70 6.86 3.20
N ALA A 357 -4.09 6.31 2.04
CA ALA A 357 -3.22 5.68 1.04
C ALA A 357 -2.39 4.53 1.65
N ALA A 358 -3.07 3.49 2.12
CA ALA A 358 -2.45 2.30 2.69
C ALA A 358 -1.69 1.52 1.62
N LEU A 359 -0.37 1.34 1.75
CA LEU A 359 0.49 0.72 0.75
C LEU A 359 1.22 -0.52 1.28
N GLY A 360 2.09 -0.36 2.28
CA GLY A 360 2.87 -1.45 2.85
C GLY A 360 2.06 -2.28 3.84
N LEU A 361 2.28 -3.61 3.84
CA LEU A 361 1.70 -4.53 4.81
C LEU A 361 2.74 -5.57 5.20
N ALA A 362 2.99 -5.74 6.49
CA ALA A 362 3.85 -6.79 7.02
C ALA A 362 3.22 -7.45 8.26
N ALA A 363 3.18 -8.77 8.31
CA ALA A 363 2.79 -9.50 9.50
C ALA A 363 3.81 -9.25 10.63
N ALA A 364 3.33 -9.06 11.85
CA ALA A 364 4.18 -8.71 12.99
C ALA A 364 4.65 -9.92 13.82
N GLU A 365 4.48 -11.13 13.32
CA GLU A 365 4.68 -12.39 14.04
C GLU A 365 6.07 -12.49 14.70
N ASN A 366 7.11 -12.06 13.98
CA ASN A 366 8.50 -12.10 14.44
C ASN A 366 9.02 -10.75 14.93
N SER A 367 8.14 -9.76 15.09
CA SER A 367 8.53 -8.42 15.55
C SER A 367 8.75 -8.40 17.05
N ARG A 368 9.73 -7.61 17.49
CA ARG A 368 9.94 -7.25 18.90
C ARG A 368 9.17 -6.00 19.31
N LEU A 369 8.55 -5.29 18.37
CA LEU A 369 7.92 -3.99 18.63
C LEU A 369 6.58 -4.06 19.38
N PRO A 370 5.63 -4.99 19.09
CA PRO A 370 4.31 -4.96 19.70
C PRO A 370 4.34 -4.92 21.23
N GLY A 371 5.22 -5.69 21.87
CA GLY A 371 5.37 -5.70 23.33
C GLY A 371 5.87 -4.39 23.96
N ASN A 372 6.42 -3.47 23.12
CA ASN A 372 6.96 -2.16 23.54
C ASN A 372 6.09 -0.99 23.07
N LEU A 373 5.03 -1.24 22.29
CA LEU A 373 4.11 -0.21 21.87
C LEU A 373 3.09 0.07 22.97
N SER A 374 3.00 1.34 23.38
CA SER A 374 2.00 1.77 24.36
C SER A 374 0.58 1.52 23.81
N GLY A 375 -0.27 0.88 24.62
CA GLY A 375 -1.66 0.58 24.26
C GLY A 375 -1.89 -0.74 23.51
N VAL A 376 -0.87 -1.58 23.31
CA VAL A 376 -1.08 -2.94 22.83
C VAL A 376 -1.92 -3.70 23.87
N ASN A 377 -3.05 -4.25 23.41
CA ASN A 377 -3.89 -5.08 24.25
C ASN A 377 -3.13 -6.37 24.64
N ALA A 378 -3.12 -6.72 25.93
CA ALA A 378 -2.49 -7.94 26.41
C ALA A 378 -3.04 -9.23 25.75
N ASN A 379 -4.25 -9.17 25.20
CA ASN A 379 -4.88 -10.27 24.45
C ASN A 379 -4.52 -10.28 22.95
N ALA A 380 -3.81 -9.26 22.44
CA ALA A 380 -3.33 -9.28 21.07
C ALA A 380 -2.21 -10.32 20.94
N THR A 381 -2.46 -11.36 20.16
CA THR A 381 -1.49 -12.45 19.94
C THR A 381 -0.53 -12.13 18.81
N THR A 382 -0.95 -11.27 17.88
CA THR A 382 -0.17 -10.73 16.76
C THR A 382 -0.92 -9.56 16.13
N GLY A 383 -0.44 -9.08 14.99
CA GLY A 383 -1.04 -8.02 14.19
C GLY A 383 -0.27 -7.77 12.92
N VAL A 384 -0.49 -6.61 12.33
CA VAL A 384 0.16 -6.19 11.09
C VAL A 384 0.67 -4.75 11.20
N PHE A 385 1.82 -4.49 10.58
CA PHE A 385 2.32 -3.14 10.34
C PHE A 385 1.84 -2.66 8.98
N ILE A 386 1.39 -1.39 8.91
CA ILE A 386 0.86 -0.79 7.67
C ILE A 386 1.51 0.58 7.46
N GLY A 387 2.10 0.77 6.26
CA GLY A 387 2.57 2.07 5.80
C GLY A 387 1.41 2.87 5.18
N LEU A 388 1.09 4.02 5.76
CA LEU A 388 0.06 4.95 5.28
C LEU A 388 0.76 6.14 4.61
N HIS A 389 0.75 6.15 3.26
CA HIS A 389 1.51 7.11 2.45
C HIS A 389 1.02 8.55 2.55
N GLY A 390 -0.27 8.72 2.87
CA GLY A 390 -0.87 10.02 3.13
C GLY A 390 -1.75 10.55 2.00
N SER A 391 -2.78 11.30 2.41
CA SER A 391 -3.83 11.83 1.56
C SER A 391 -3.33 12.94 0.63
N TRP A 392 -4.02 13.10 -0.50
CA TRP A 392 -3.87 14.24 -1.41
C TRP A 392 -5.17 15.05 -1.55
N ASN A 393 -6.28 14.51 -1.06
CA ASN A 393 -7.65 14.99 -1.31
C ASN A 393 -8.52 15.02 -0.04
N ARG A 394 -7.92 15.11 1.14
CA ARG A 394 -8.62 15.21 2.44
C ARG A 394 -8.20 16.45 3.23
N ARG A 395 -9.14 17.06 3.95
CA ARG A 395 -8.87 18.13 4.92
C ARG A 395 -9.51 17.80 6.29
N PRO A 396 -8.71 17.74 7.39
CA PRO A 396 -7.25 17.82 7.41
C PRO A 396 -6.59 16.64 6.72
N MET A 397 -5.28 16.71 6.44
CA MET A 397 -4.49 15.60 5.89
C MET A 397 -4.59 14.38 6.79
N ALA A 398 -4.61 13.18 6.18
CA ALA A 398 -4.64 11.90 6.87
C ALA A 398 -3.52 10.96 6.37
N GLY A 399 -3.18 9.94 7.15
CA GLY A 399 -2.05 9.05 6.84
C GLY A 399 -0.71 9.66 7.22
N TYR A 400 0.31 9.60 6.36
CA TYR A 400 1.68 10.07 6.61
C TYR A 400 2.28 9.47 7.88
N LYS A 401 2.08 8.17 8.08
CA LYS A 401 2.55 7.46 9.28
C LYS A 401 2.61 5.95 9.05
N VAL A 402 3.24 5.26 9.96
CA VAL A 402 3.16 3.80 10.05
C VAL A 402 2.35 3.45 11.28
N VAL A 403 1.41 2.51 11.10
CA VAL A 403 0.56 2.03 12.19
C VAL A 403 0.72 0.53 12.39
N TYR A 404 0.41 0.08 13.61
CA TYR A 404 0.24 -1.31 13.96
C TYR A 404 -1.25 -1.57 14.22
N VAL A 405 -1.83 -2.54 13.54
CA VAL A 405 -3.20 -3.01 13.78
C VAL A 405 -3.13 -4.32 14.58
N PRO A 406 -3.58 -4.34 15.84
CA PRO A 406 -3.57 -5.56 16.65
C PRO A 406 -4.62 -6.55 16.17
N PHE A 407 -4.33 -7.85 16.33
CA PHE A 407 -5.25 -8.94 16.05
C PHE A 407 -5.56 -9.69 17.33
N VAL A 408 -6.82 -10.02 17.53
CA VAL A 408 -7.31 -10.87 18.60
C VAL A 408 -8.16 -11.97 17.99
N GLY A 409 -7.83 -13.23 18.28
CA GLY A 409 -8.55 -14.35 17.70
C GLY A 409 -8.45 -14.43 16.15
N GLY A 410 -7.36 -13.91 15.57
CA GLY A 410 -7.10 -13.96 14.13
C GLY A 410 -7.76 -12.87 13.29
N VAL A 411 -8.44 -11.91 13.93
CA VAL A 411 -9.10 -10.78 13.25
C VAL A 411 -8.58 -9.44 13.80
N PRO A 412 -8.54 -8.38 12.97
CA PRO A 412 -8.15 -7.05 13.44
C PRO A 412 -9.10 -6.56 14.53
N ASN A 413 -8.55 -5.99 15.60
CA ASN A 413 -9.32 -5.59 16.78
C ASN A 413 -8.83 -4.27 17.37
N GLY A 414 -9.77 -3.43 17.81
CA GLY A 414 -9.47 -2.13 18.40
C GLY A 414 -9.03 -1.08 17.38
N LEU A 415 -8.42 0.00 17.85
CA LEU A 415 -7.88 1.06 17.02
C LEU A 415 -6.40 0.79 16.66
N PRO A 416 -5.92 1.30 15.52
CA PRO A 416 -4.52 1.18 15.17
C PRO A 416 -3.65 2.02 16.10
N LEU A 417 -2.45 1.52 16.39
CA LEU A 417 -1.44 2.21 17.19
C LEU A 417 -0.42 2.86 16.28
N ASP A 418 -0.07 4.11 16.55
CA ASP A 418 0.96 4.82 15.81
C ASP A 418 2.35 4.24 16.15
N VAL A 419 3.10 3.86 15.12
CA VAL A 419 4.47 3.32 15.23
C VAL A 419 5.51 4.38 14.86
N LEU A 420 5.30 5.05 13.72
CA LEU A 420 6.08 6.20 13.28
C LEU A 420 5.16 7.31 12.82
N THR A 421 5.42 8.54 13.27
CA THR A 421 4.69 9.75 12.90
C THR A 421 5.66 10.88 12.53
N GLY A 422 5.16 12.10 12.30
CA GLY A 422 6.01 13.27 12.04
C GLY A 422 6.56 13.37 10.62
N PHE A 423 5.94 12.67 9.65
CA PHE A 423 6.32 12.75 8.24
C PHE A 423 5.86 14.05 7.55
N VAL A 424 4.96 14.80 8.18
CA VAL A 424 4.50 16.12 7.72
C VAL A 424 4.98 17.18 8.69
N SER A 425 5.54 18.28 8.15
CA SER A 425 6.00 19.41 8.93
C SER A 425 4.83 20.19 9.54
N PRO A 426 5.08 21.05 10.57
CA PRO A 426 4.05 21.96 11.06
C PRO A 426 3.48 22.91 10.01
N GLN A 427 4.21 23.14 8.91
CA GLN A 427 3.80 23.97 7.78
C GLN A 427 2.97 23.19 6.73
N GLY A 428 2.72 21.88 6.94
CA GLY A 428 1.96 21.02 6.05
C GLY A 428 2.77 20.49 4.84
N GLU A 429 4.09 20.44 4.95
CA GLU A 429 4.98 19.92 3.91
C GLU A 429 5.39 18.48 4.24
N ALA A 430 5.50 17.60 3.24
CA ALA A 430 5.96 16.24 3.43
C ALA A 430 7.49 16.18 3.51
N TRP A 431 8.01 15.87 4.67
CA TRP A 431 9.40 15.49 4.86
C TRP A 431 9.67 14.08 4.34
N GLY A 432 8.68 13.20 4.48
CA GLY A 432 8.69 11.83 4.02
C GLY A 432 7.30 11.28 3.79
N ARG A 433 7.24 10.09 3.18
CA ARG A 433 6.00 9.31 3.00
C ARG A 433 6.30 7.82 3.12
N PRO A 434 5.79 7.14 4.16
CA PRO A 434 6.03 5.71 4.30
C PRO A 434 5.30 4.90 3.24
N VAL A 435 5.99 3.90 2.66
CA VAL A 435 5.47 3.00 1.64
C VAL A 435 5.58 1.55 2.11
N GLY A 436 6.56 0.82 1.64
CA GLY A 436 6.81 -0.57 2.01
C GLY A 436 7.28 -0.70 3.45
N VAL A 437 6.80 -1.73 4.12
CA VAL A 437 7.23 -2.13 5.46
C VAL A 437 7.66 -3.59 5.45
N ALA A 438 8.71 -3.93 6.19
CA ALA A 438 9.21 -5.30 6.33
C ALA A 438 9.87 -5.48 7.70
N LEU A 439 9.95 -6.71 8.19
CA LEU A 439 10.76 -7.02 9.36
C LEU A 439 12.14 -7.47 8.93
N ASP A 440 13.18 -6.93 9.54
CA ASP A 440 14.52 -7.47 9.41
C ASP A 440 14.67 -8.77 10.22
N ARG A 441 15.79 -9.47 10.02
CA ARG A 441 16.05 -10.74 10.70
C ARG A 441 16.10 -10.64 12.23
N SER A 442 16.33 -9.46 12.78
CA SER A 442 16.35 -9.20 14.22
C SER A 442 14.95 -8.93 14.80
N GLY A 443 13.92 -8.81 13.95
CA GLY A 443 12.57 -8.43 14.32
C GLY A 443 12.36 -6.91 14.44
N ALA A 444 13.29 -6.09 13.94
CA ALA A 444 13.11 -4.66 13.80
C ALA A 444 12.27 -4.33 12.55
N LEU A 445 11.52 -3.24 12.59
CA LEU A 445 10.71 -2.81 11.47
C LEU A 445 11.50 -1.88 10.55
N LEU A 446 11.59 -2.25 9.27
CA LEU A 446 12.12 -1.42 8.19
C LEU A 446 10.95 -0.70 7.50
N VAL A 447 11.16 0.57 7.14
CA VAL A 447 10.15 1.41 6.48
C VAL A 447 10.79 2.15 5.32
N ALA A 448 10.33 1.89 4.10
CA ALA A 448 10.72 2.66 2.92
C ALA A 448 10.00 4.01 2.91
N ASP A 449 10.74 5.07 2.65
CA ASP A 449 10.26 6.45 2.58
C ASP A 449 10.67 7.04 1.23
N ASP A 450 9.73 7.12 0.30
CA ASP A 450 9.99 7.48 -1.10
C ASP A 450 10.28 8.98 -1.31
N VAL A 451 9.73 9.84 -0.48
CA VAL A 451 10.02 11.28 -0.49
C VAL A 451 11.32 11.58 0.26
N GLY A 452 11.53 10.92 1.40
CA GLY A 452 12.76 11.07 2.19
C GLY A 452 13.99 10.44 1.55
N ASN A 453 13.83 9.53 0.58
CA ASN A 453 14.92 8.78 -0.05
C ASN A 453 15.73 7.95 0.98
N VAL A 454 15.04 7.37 1.94
CA VAL A 454 15.63 6.66 3.06
C VAL A 454 14.83 5.39 3.39
N VAL A 455 15.50 4.39 3.92
CA VAL A 455 14.88 3.29 4.65
C VAL A 455 15.13 3.54 6.14
N TRP A 456 14.06 3.67 6.90
CA TRP A 456 14.09 3.81 8.36
C TRP A 456 14.09 2.45 9.04
N ARG A 457 14.74 2.34 10.18
CA ARG A 457 14.75 1.14 11.04
C ARG A 457 14.23 1.48 12.42
N VAL A 458 13.21 0.75 12.88
CA VAL A 458 12.58 0.94 14.19
C VAL A 458 12.90 -0.26 15.07
N THR A 459 13.44 0.00 16.26
CA THR A 459 13.80 -1.02 17.24
C THR A 459 13.21 -0.70 18.61
N PRO A 460 13.07 -1.68 19.52
CA PRO A 460 12.88 -1.40 20.94
C PRO A 460 14.03 -0.53 21.47
N ARG A 461 13.74 0.26 22.51
CA ARG A 461 14.77 0.97 23.30
C ARG A 461 15.45 0.05 24.26
#